data_f2fd6eb8617137e72b9a2dffc423d678
#
_entry.id   f2fd6eb8617137e72b9a2dffc423d678
#
_cell.length_a   1.000
_cell.length_b   1.000
_cell.length_c   1.000
_cell.angle_alpha   90.00
_cell.angle_beta   90.00
_cell.angle_gamma   90.00
#
_symmetry.space_group_name_H-M   'P 1'
#
loop_
_entity.id
_entity.type
_entity.pdbx_description
1 polymer ?
#
loop_
_entity_poly.entity_id
_entity_poly.type
_entity_poly.pdbx_seq_one_letter_code
_entity_poly.pdbx_strand_id
1 'polypeptide(L)'
;MATPIRWNQRGRVAPYGGSKRTDTPLRSLALSLTHVARAALSEPYMLTIEHKRIQLSRLPKTFDGFRVVQLSDVHHGPFSDREQIERAVETANRLQPDIIALTGDYISKERHYAAPCAEMMGKLKARFGVYAVLGNHDHWTDAALITDLFRAEGITVLVNEGMRFEKDGAAFWLAGVDDSMVGLEDISLALAGARDDEMKLLLAHNPIVLRRAVRASVDLVLSGHTHGGQVAIRGERATTRPRKRLLKGLWRQGNTQIYVNRGLGTVVLPIRYGCPPEISLLELRSK
;
A
#
# COMPACT_ATOMS: atom_id res chain seq x y z
N MET A 1 72.99 -2.82 11.53
CA MET A 1 73.58 -1.69 12.30
C MET A 1 72.47 -0.72 12.61
N ALA A 2 72.02 -0.70 13.83
CA ALA A 2 70.95 0.14 14.29
C ALA A 2 71.50 1.40 14.95
N THR A 3 71.02 2.55 14.52
CA THR A 3 71.44 3.85 15.09
C THR A 3 70.47 4.20 16.22
N PRO A 4 70.91 4.63 17.40
CA PRO A 4 70.08 4.88 18.53
C PRO A 4 69.44 6.26 18.47
N ILE A 5 68.15 6.30 18.83
CA ILE A 5 67.33 7.51 19.00
C ILE A 5 67.77 8.23 20.28
N ARG A 6 68.25 9.47 20.15
CA ARG A 6 68.52 10.36 21.30
C ARG A 6 67.23 10.99 21.80
N TRP A 7 66.91 10.80 23.07
CA TRP A 7 65.89 11.56 23.80
C TRP A 7 66.45 12.93 24.17
N ASN A 8 65.74 13.97 23.80
CA ASN A 8 66.04 15.31 24.27
C ASN A 8 64.90 15.76 25.22
N GLN A 9 65.26 15.92 26.48
CA GLN A 9 64.40 16.50 27.49
C GLN A 9 64.38 18.02 27.29
N ARG A 10 63.27 18.59 26.98
CA ARG A 10 62.72 19.94 27.32
C ARG A 10 61.79 20.40 26.22
N GLY A 11 60.52 20.48 26.54
CA GLY A 11 59.54 21.13 25.68
C GLY A 11 58.15 20.83 26.17
N ARG A 12 57.61 21.71 26.97
CA ARG A 12 56.15 21.72 27.26
C ARG A 12 55.45 21.87 25.94
N VAL A 13 54.80 20.80 25.47
CA VAL A 13 53.86 20.86 24.37
C VAL A 13 52.64 21.54 24.93
N ALA A 14 52.34 22.73 24.48
CA ALA A 14 51.07 23.39 24.72
C ALA A 14 49.95 22.45 24.23
N PRO A 15 48.84 22.27 24.97
CA PRO A 15 47.76 21.51 24.47
C PRO A 15 47.23 22.20 23.22
N TYR A 16 47.23 21.47 22.12
CA TYR A 16 46.51 21.86 20.92
C TYR A 16 45.05 22.06 21.36
N GLY A 17 44.64 23.30 21.45
CA GLY A 17 43.28 23.69 21.67
C GLY A 17 42.43 23.22 20.50
N GLY A 18 42.10 21.93 20.50
CA GLY A 18 41.03 21.44 19.68
C GLY A 18 39.77 22.20 20.09
N SER A 19 39.39 23.16 19.27
CA SER A 19 38.10 23.81 19.34
C SER A 19 37.07 22.68 19.34
N LYS A 20 36.64 22.28 20.51
CA LYS A 20 35.35 21.55 20.64
C LYS A 20 34.33 22.51 20.07
N ARG A 21 34.00 22.33 18.78
CA ARG A 21 32.76 22.89 18.23
C ARG A 21 31.65 22.33 19.09
N THR A 22 31.31 23.04 20.13
CA THR A 22 30.08 22.81 20.88
C THR A 22 28.97 23.07 19.89
N ASP A 23 28.47 22.01 19.27
CA ASP A 23 27.24 22.11 18.48
C ASP A 23 26.20 22.69 19.44
N THR A 24 25.84 23.95 19.23
CA THR A 24 24.81 24.57 20.06
C THR A 24 23.53 23.77 19.88
N PRO A 25 22.71 23.58 20.93
CA PRO A 25 21.44 22.86 20.83
C PRO A 25 20.58 23.31 19.64
N LEU A 26 20.65 24.60 19.31
CA LEU A 26 19.98 25.17 18.15
C LEU A 26 20.53 24.64 16.81
N ARG A 27 21.83 24.43 16.68
CA ARG A 27 22.44 23.92 15.48
C ARG A 27 22.11 22.42 15.28
N SER A 28 22.16 21.63 16.34
CA SER A 28 21.75 20.23 16.29
C SER A 28 20.26 20.07 15.99
N LEU A 29 19.41 20.94 16.54
CA LEU A 29 17.99 20.98 16.24
C LEU A 29 17.74 21.36 14.76
N ALA A 30 18.40 22.41 14.26
CA ALA A 30 18.30 22.83 12.86
C ALA A 30 18.72 21.71 11.89
N LEU A 31 19.84 21.01 12.17
CA LEU A 31 20.31 19.87 11.38
C LEU A 31 19.32 18.72 11.43
N SER A 32 18.69 18.45 12.56
CA SER A 32 17.65 17.42 12.70
C SER A 32 16.41 17.78 11.91
N LEU A 33 15.95 19.03 11.96
CA LEU A 33 14.79 19.50 11.21
C LEU A 33 15.03 19.45 9.70
N THR A 34 16.22 19.85 9.23
CA THR A 34 16.56 19.76 7.79
C THR A 34 16.65 18.30 7.32
N HIS A 35 17.15 17.39 8.16
CA HIS A 35 17.19 15.97 7.84
C HIS A 35 15.77 15.38 7.72
N VAL A 36 14.89 15.68 8.68
CA VAL A 36 13.49 15.23 8.66
C VAL A 36 12.75 15.80 7.44
N ALA A 37 12.91 17.09 7.15
CA ALA A 37 12.27 17.71 6.00
C ALA A 37 12.75 17.09 4.68
N ARG A 38 14.07 16.87 4.54
CA ARG A 38 14.64 16.20 3.35
C ARG A 38 14.14 14.77 3.21
N ALA A 39 14.11 14.02 4.30
CA ALA A 39 13.58 12.66 4.30
C ALA A 39 12.09 12.65 3.90
N ALA A 40 11.28 13.53 4.45
CA ALA A 40 9.86 13.63 4.14
C ALA A 40 9.57 13.99 2.67
N LEU A 41 10.43 14.77 2.04
CA LEU A 41 10.31 15.15 0.63
C LEU A 41 10.86 14.08 -0.33
N SER A 42 11.81 13.24 0.11
CA SER A 42 12.39 12.19 -0.73
C SER A 42 11.65 10.85 -0.63
N GLU A 43 11.03 10.57 0.51
CA GLU A 43 10.38 9.28 0.77
C GLU A 43 9.21 8.96 -0.18
N PRO A 44 8.41 9.91 -0.72
CA PRO A 44 7.40 9.65 -1.74
C PRO A 44 7.92 8.95 -3.00
N TYR A 45 9.21 9.07 -3.29
CA TYR A 45 9.88 8.47 -4.45
C TYR A 45 10.55 7.12 -4.14
N MET A 46 10.51 6.69 -2.87
CA MET A 46 11.16 5.46 -2.39
C MET A 46 10.19 4.28 -2.40
N LEU A 47 9.81 3.83 -3.61
CA LEU A 47 8.92 2.67 -3.75
C LEU A 47 9.50 1.43 -3.07
N THR A 48 8.68 0.78 -2.24
CA THR A 48 9.04 -0.44 -1.52
C THR A 48 8.15 -1.60 -1.92
N ILE A 49 8.69 -2.82 -1.83
CA ILE A 49 7.92 -4.06 -2.01
C ILE A 49 7.77 -4.73 -0.66
N GLU A 50 6.52 -4.92 -0.23
CA GLU A 50 6.19 -5.69 0.96
C GLU A 50 5.78 -7.10 0.56
N HIS A 51 6.51 -8.10 1.04
CA HIS A 51 6.16 -9.50 0.82
C HIS A 51 5.54 -10.10 2.07
N LYS A 52 4.32 -10.62 1.97
CA LYS A 52 3.58 -11.25 3.08
C LYS A 52 3.02 -12.60 2.66
N ARG A 53 3.22 -13.61 3.50
CA ARG A 53 2.51 -14.89 3.42
C ARG A 53 1.28 -14.84 4.30
N ILE A 54 0.11 -15.13 3.72
CA ILE A 54 -1.18 -15.06 4.40
C ILE A 54 -1.78 -16.46 4.45
N GLN A 55 -1.85 -17.04 5.64
CA GLN A 55 -2.47 -18.35 5.83
C GLN A 55 -3.99 -18.22 5.94
N LEU A 56 -4.72 -18.97 5.10
CA LEU A 56 -6.17 -18.95 4.99
C LEU A 56 -6.70 -20.38 5.12
N SER A 57 -7.57 -20.61 6.09
CA SER A 57 -8.03 -21.97 6.43
C SER A 57 -8.96 -22.54 5.37
N ARG A 58 -9.71 -21.69 4.64
CA ARG A 58 -10.65 -22.12 3.58
C ARG A 58 -10.05 -22.03 2.17
N LEU A 59 -8.78 -21.65 2.03
CA LEU A 59 -8.12 -21.61 0.72
C LEU A 59 -7.92 -23.02 0.21
N PRO A 60 -8.46 -23.39 -0.97
CA PRO A 60 -8.21 -24.71 -1.54
C PRO A 60 -6.73 -24.92 -1.84
N LYS A 61 -6.22 -26.14 -1.66
CA LYS A 61 -4.80 -26.48 -1.87
C LYS A 61 -4.29 -26.14 -3.27
N THR A 62 -5.15 -26.18 -4.28
CA THR A 62 -4.84 -25.75 -5.65
C THR A 62 -4.35 -24.30 -5.74
N PHE A 63 -4.75 -23.46 -4.78
CA PHE A 63 -4.32 -22.06 -4.67
C PHE A 63 -3.19 -21.85 -3.65
N ASP A 64 -2.58 -22.91 -3.11
CA ASP A 64 -1.41 -22.72 -2.25
C ASP A 64 -0.27 -22.08 -3.03
N GLY A 65 0.28 -20.98 -2.50
CA GLY A 65 1.28 -20.17 -3.18
C GLY A 65 0.72 -19.16 -4.18
N PHE A 66 -0.61 -18.96 -4.26
CA PHE A 66 -1.25 -17.99 -5.17
C PHE A 66 -0.79 -16.57 -4.84
N ARG A 67 -0.33 -15.85 -5.86
CA ARG A 67 0.33 -14.54 -5.74
C ARG A 67 -0.63 -13.42 -6.11
N VAL A 68 -1.02 -12.63 -5.12
CA VAL A 68 -1.78 -11.40 -5.32
C VAL A 68 -0.84 -10.21 -5.19
N VAL A 69 -0.72 -9.40 -6.23
CA VAL A 69 -0.05 -8.10 -6.13
C VAL A 69 -1.12 -7.04 -5.90
N GLN A 70 -0.96 -6.26 -4.82
CA GLN A 70 -1.87 -5.17 -4.50
C GLN A 70 -1.20 -3.82 -4.74
N LEU A 71 -1.90 -2.94 -5.48
CA LEU A 71 -1.62 -1.52 -5.61
C LEU A 71 -2.84 -0.73 -5.13
N SER A 72 -2.61 0.43 -4.55
CA SER A 72 -3.67 1.28 -3.99
C SER A 72 -3.26 2.74 -4.03
N ASP A 73 -4.25 3.64 -3.96
CA ASP A 73 -4.01 5.05 -3.69
C ASP A 73 -2.93 5.64 -4.63
N VAL A 74 -3.13 5.49 -5.93
CA VAL A 74 -2.22 5.96 -6.97
C VAL A 74 -2.17 7.49 -6.97
N HIS A 75 -3.33 8.12 -6.79
CA HIS A 75 -3.50 9.57 -6.74
C HIS A 75 -2.80 10.30 -7.88
N HIS A 76 -2.96 9.80 -9.12
CA HIS A 76 -2.41 10.51 -10.27
C HIS A 76 -2.87 11.96 -10.27
N GLY A 77 -1.90 12.86 -10.37
CA GLY A 77 -2.12 14.28 -10.18
C GLY A 77 -0.79 15.05 -10.13
N PRO A 78 -0.80 16.31 -9.66
CA PRO A 78 0.40 17.15 -9.65
C PRO A 78 1.58 16.59 -8.83
N PHE A 79 1.31 15.71 -7.87
CA PHE A 79 2.30 15.16 -6.92
C PHE A 79 2.61 13.66 -7.13
N SER A 80 1.93 13.02 -8.07
CA SER A 80 2.10 11.61 -8.42
C SER A 80 2.20 11.53 -9.92
N ASP A 81 3.41 11.68 -10.43
CA ASP A 81 3.65 11.83 -11.86
C ASP A 81 3.62 10.49 -12.61
N ARG A 82 3.60 10.59 -13.94
CA ARG A 82 3.54 9.44 -14.85
C ARG A 82 4.71 8.48 -14.62
N GLU A 83 5.92 8.99 -14.43
CA GLU A 83 7.13 8.17 -14.28
C GLU A 83 7.07 7.29 -13.03
N GLN A 84 6.59 7.83 -11.92
CA GLN A 84 6.40 7.08 -10.67
C GLN A 84 5.40 5.94 -10.87
N ILE A 85 4.27 6.21 -11.53
CA ILE A 85 3.22 5.24 -11.78
C ILE A 85 3.71 4.15 -12.74
N GLU A 86 4.35 4.50 -13.86
CA GLU A 86 4.90 3.53 -14.81
C GLU A 86 5.97 2.65 -14.15
N ARG A 87 6.82 3.19 -13.29
CA ARG A 87 7.79 2.41 -12.50
C ARG A 87 7.09 1.43 -11.55
N ALA A 88 5.98 1.83 -10.94
CA ALA A 88 5.19 0.94 -10.09
C ALA A 88 4.55 -0.19 -10.90
N VAL A 89 3.99 0.10 -12.07
CA VAL A 89 3.43 -0.88 -13.02
C VAL A 89 4.48 -1.88 -13.47
N GLU A 90 5.65 -1.43 -13.91
CA GLU A 90 6.76 -2.31 -14.28
C GLU A 90 7.22 -3.20 -13.12
N THR A 91 7.29 -2.63 -11.92
CA THR A 91 7.69 -3.37 -10.72
C THR A 91 6.64 -4.43 -10.37
N ALA A 92 5.35 -4.10 -10.43
CA ALA A 92 4.26 -5.05 -10.22
C ALA A 92 4.32 -6.22 -11.22
N ASN A 93 4.53 -5.93 -12.51
CA ASN A 93 4.65 -6.94 -13.55
C ASN A 93 5.83 -7.88 -13.35
N ARG A 94 6.99 -7.37 -12.89
CA ARG A 94 8.17 -8.20 -12.56
C ARG A 94 7.91 -9.17 -11.41
N LEU A 95 6.94 -8.90 -10.56
CA LEU A 95 6.56 -9.81 -9.48
C LEU A 95 5.78 -11.04 -9.97
N GLN A 96 5.40 -11.11 -11.25
CA GLN A 96 4.69 -12.22 -11.87
C GLN A 96 3.46 -12.67 -11.06
N PRO A 97 2.48 -11.77 -10.84
CA PRO A 97 1.30 -12.09 -10.05
C PRO A 97 0.36 -13.07 -10.77
N ASP A 98 -0.37 -13.86 -9.99
CA ASP A 98 -1.52 -14.59 -10.49
C ASP A 98 -2.69 -13.64 -10.75
N ILE A 99 -2.99 -12.73 -9.82
CA ILE A 99 -3.90 -11.60 -10.00
C ILE A 99 -3.27 -10.31 -9.50
N ILE A 100 -3.76 -9.17 -10.02
CA ILE A 100 -3.49 -7.85 -9.45
C ILE A 100 -4.78 -7.31 -8.86
N ALA A 101 -4.71 -6.81 -7.62
CA ALA A 101 -5.79 -6.15 -6.91
C ALA A 101 -5.52 -4.64 -6.81
N LEU A 102 -6.37 -3.84 -7.41
CA LEU A 102 -6.34 -2.38 -7.36
C LEU A 102 -7.40 -1.91 -6.36
N THR A 103 -6.98 -1.29 -5.26
CA THR A 103 -7.87 -0.99 -4.13
C THR A 103 -8.25 0.50 -4.01
N GLY A 104 -8.46 1.16 -5.16
CA GLY A 104 -9.10 2.49 -5.25
C GLY A 104 -8.15 3.68 -5.15
N ASP A 105 -8.74 4.88 -5.29
CA ASP A 105 -8.10 6.19 -5.29
C ASP A 105 -7.01 6.33 -6.38
N TYR A 106 -7.46 6.20 -7.64
CA TYR A 106 -6.58 6.25 -8.81
C TYR A 106 -6.14 7.65 -9.17
N ILE A 107 -7.01 8.64 -8.99
CA ILE A 107 -6.75 10.05 -9.27
C ILE A 107 -7.01 10.92 -8.06
N SER A 108 -6.30 12.05 -7.96
CA SER A 108 -6.42 12.93 -6.79
C SER A 108 -7.70 13.74 -6.82
N LYS A 109 -7.98 14.46 -7.94
CA LYS A 109 -9.11 15.39 -8.02
C LYS A 109 -9.52 15.77 -9.44
N GLU A 110 -8.54 16.04 -10.33
CA GLU A 110 -8.86 16.58 -11.63
C GLU A 110 -9.14 15.48 -12.65
N ARG A 111 -10.29 15.56 -13.32
CA ARG A 111 -10.81 14.58 -14.28
C ARG A 111 -9.85 14.27 -15.45
N HIS A 112 -9.03 15.23 -15.88
CA HIS A 112 -8.11 15.03 -17.00
C HIS A 112 -6.99 14.02 -16.72
N TYR A 113 -6.75 13.66 -15.44
CA TYR A 113 -5.81 12.60 -15.08
C TYR A 113 -6.39 11.18 -15.23
N ALA A 114 -7.72 11.04 -15.40
CA ALA A 114 -8.36 9.73 -15.45
C ALA A 114 -7.90 8.87 -16.62
N ALA A 115 -7.97 9.40 -17.85
CA ALA A 115 -7.55 8.65 -19.03
C ALA A 115 -6.05 8.28 -19.03
N PRO A 116 -5.11 9.20 -18.73
CA PRO A 116 -3.70 8.83 -18.58
C PRO A 116 -3.46 7.78 -17.47
N CYS A 117 -4.21 7.83 -16.35
CA CYS A 117 -4.10 6.84 -15.30
C CYS A 117 -4.56 5.46 -15.79
N ALA A 118 -5.72 5.39 -16.44
CA ALA A 118 -6.25 4.14 -17.00
C ALA A 118 -5.28 3.52 -18.01
N GLU A 119 -4.73 4.31 -18.94
CA GLU A 119 -3.70 3.87 -19.90
C GLU A 119 -2.47 3.23 -19.20
N MET A 120 -2.00 3.86 -18.13
CA MET A 120 -0.87 3.30 -17.37
C MET A 120 -1.26 2.02 -16.63
N MET A 121 -2.42 1.99 -15.96
CA MET A 121 -2.92 0.81 -15.25
C MET A 121 -3.23 -0.35 -16.21
N GLY A 122 -3.67 -0.07 -17.44
CA GLY A 122 -3.88 -1.08 -18.48
C GLY A 122 -2.61 -1.84 -18.90
N LYS A 123 -1.41 -1.30 -18.58
CA LYS A 123 -0.12 -1.99 -18.81
C LYS A 123 0.19 -3.05 -17.74
N LEU A 124 -0.61 -3.18 -16.69
CA LEU A 124 -0.48 -4.22 -15.68
C LEU A 124 -0.74 -5.60 -16.26
N LYS A 125 0.08 -6.58 -15.88
CA LYS A 125 0.03 -7.96 -16.38
C LYS A 125 -0.05 -8.94 -15.23
N ALA A 126 -1.12 -9.73 -15.23
CA ALA A 126 -1.30 -10.84 -14.31
C ALA A 126 -1.82 -12.07 -15.06
N ARG A 127 -1.51 -13.26 -14.54
CA ARG A 127 -1.88 -14.52 -15.19
C ARG A 127 -3.39 -14.68 -15.38
N PHE A 128 -4.18 -14.19 -14.42
CA PHE A 128 -5.63 -14.38 -14.39
C PHE A 128 -6.39 -13.03 -14.33
N GLY A 129 -5.72 -11.91 -14.58
CA GLY A 129 -6.36 -10.61 -14.73
C GLY A 129 -6.10 -9.62 -13.61
N VAL A 130 -6.60 -8.40 -13.86
CA VAL A 130 -6.51 -7.24 -12.96
C VAL A 130 -7.90 -6.89 -12.50
N TYR A 131 -8.08 -6.77 -11.19
CA TYR A 131 -9.36 -6.49 -10.54
C TYR A 131 -9.27 -5.20 -9.75
N ALA A 132 -10.27 -4.35 -9.86
CA ALA A 132 -10.28 -3.03 -9.28
C ALA A 132 -11.58 -2.76 -8.49
N VAL A 133 -11.47 -1.96 -7.43
CA VAL A 133 -12.59 -1.30 -6.77
C VAL A 133 -12.33 0.20 -6.75
N LEU A 134 -13.36 1.00 -6.59
CA LEU A 134 -13.25 2.45 -6.51
C LEU A 134 -12.95 2.91 -5.08
N GLY A 135 -12.31 4.08 -4.97
CA GLY A 135 -12.12 4.79 -3.73
C GLY A 135 -12.91 6.10 -3.69
N ASN A 136 -12.88 6.78 -2.56
CA ASN A 136 -13.64 8.00 -2.36
C ASN A 136 -13.19 9.15 -3.28
N HIS A 137 -11.91 9.25 -3.62
CA HIS A 137 -11.43 10.25 -4.58
C HIS A 137 -11.91 10.00 -6.00
N ASP A 138 -12.06 8.75 -6.39
CA ASP A 138 -12.61 8.36 -7.68
C ASP A 138 -14.08 8.82 -7.80
N HIS A 139 -14.88 8.64 -6.73
CA HIS A 139 -16.25 9.14 -6.65
C HIS A 139 -16.32 10.67 -6.65
N TRP A 140 -15.47 11.34 -5.91
CA TRP A 140 -15.44 12.80 -5.86
C TRP A 140 -15.01 13.43 -7.19
N THR A 141 -14.39 12.65 -8.04
CA THR A 141 -13.99 13.12 -9.38
C THR A 141 -15.01 12.72 -10.45
N ASP A 142 -15.10 11.46 -10.79
CA ASP A 142 -16.05 10.91 -11.75
C ASP A 142 -15.95 9.36 -11.78
N ALA A 143 -16.67 8.70 -10.89
CA ALA A 143 -16.62 7.25 -10.76
C ALA A 143 -17.04 6.51 -12.04
N ALA A 144 -18.04 7.02 -12.76
CA ALA A 144 -18.51 6.41 -13.98
C ALA A 144 -17.43 6.45 -15.09
N LEU A 145 -16.83 7.62 -15.30
CA LEU A 145 -15.75 7.79 -16.27
C LEU A 145 -14.56 6.87 -15.95
N ILE A 146 -14.13 6.82 -14.67
CA ILE A 146 -12.99 6.00 -14.25
C ILE A 146 -13.31 4.51 -14.49
N THR A 147 -14.51 4.07 -14.14
CA THR A 147 -14.97 2.69 -14.37
C THR A 147 -14.93 2.33 -15.85
N ASP A 148 -15.46 3.20 -16.72
CA ASP A 148 -15.51 2.95 -18.16
C ASP A 148 -14.11 2.91 -18.77
N LEU A 149 -13.23 3.84 -18.37
CA LEU A 149 -11.84 3.87 -18.83
C LEU A 149 -11.07 2.63 -18.39
N PHE A 150 -11.22 2.21 -17.14
CA PHE A 150 -10.55 1.01 -16.63
C PHE A 150 -11.04 -0.26 -17.34
N ARG A 151 -12.35 -0.38 -17.55
CA ARG A 151 -12.94 -1.50 -18.31
C ARG A 151 -12.45 -1.52 -19.77
N ALA A 152 -12.30 -0.35 -20.40
CA ALA A 152 -11.76 -0.25 -21.77
C ALA A 152 -10.30 -0.74 -21.85
N GLU A 153 -9.52 -0.59 -20.78
CA GLU A 153 -8.15 -1.12 -20.66
C GLU A 153 -8.10 -2.59 -20.20
N GLY A 154 -9.25 -3.29 -20.15
CA GLY A 154 -9.31 -4.72 -19.78
C GLY A 154 -9.23 -4.99 -18.29
N ILE A 155 -9.42 -3.99 -17.44
CA ILE A 155 -9.45 -4.13 -15.97
C ILE A 155 -10.88 -4.44 -15.54
N THR A 156 -11.08 -5.50 -14.76
CA THR A 156 -12.38 -5.84 -14.18
C THR A 156 -12.66 -4.95 -12.98
N VAL A 157 -13.59 -3.99 -13.12
CA VAL A 157 -14.00 -3.12 -12.02
C VAL A 157 -15.23 -3.71 -11.34
N LEU A 158 -15.08 -4.03 -10.06
CA LEU A 158 -16.12 -4.62 -9.19
C LEU A 158 -16.80 -3.52 -8.36
N VAL A 159 -18.09 -3.31 -8.58
CA VAL A 159 -18.91 -2.32 -7.86
C VAL A 159 -20.03 -3.04 -7.14
N ASN A 160 -19.81 -3.44 -5.89
CA ASN A 160 -20.71 -4.32 -5.13
C ASN A 160 -21.01 -5.64 -5.88
N GLU A 161 -19.98 -6.17 -6.51
CA GLU A 161 -20.05 -7.36 -7.34
C GLU A 161 -19.10 -8.42 -6.84
N GLY A 162 -19.40 -9.68 -7.16
CA GLY A 162 -18.50 -10.78 -6.89
C GLY A 162 -18.58 -11.84 -7.97
N MET A 163 -17.51 -12.62 -8.07
CA MET A 163 -17.41 -13.70 -9.05
C MET A 163 -16.72 -14.91 -8.43
N ARG A 164 -17.05 -16.06 -8.95
CA ARG A 164 -16.34 -17.29 -8.63
C ARG A 164 -15.05 -17.34 -9.43
N PHE A 165 -13.94 -17.35 -8.72
CA PHE A 165 -12.61 -17.47 -9.30
C PHE A 165 -12.19 -18.93 -9.34
N GLU A 166 -12.09 -19.51 -10.53
CA GLU A 166 -11.86 -20.92 -10.72
C GLU A 166 -10.45 -21.21 -11.27
N LYS A 167 -9.83 -22.26 -10.75
CA LYS A 167 -8.55 -22.78 -11.23
C LYS A 167 -8.47 -24.28 -10.95
N ASP A 168 -8.22 -25.08 -11.99
CA ASP A 168 -7.98 -26.52 -11.88
C ASP A 168 -9.06 -27.26 -11.05
N GLY A 169 -10.34 -26.90 -11.25
CA GLY A 169 -11.49 -27.51 -10.57
C GLY A 169 -11.73 -27.06 -9.13
N ALA A 170 -10.90 -26.18 -8.61
CA ALA A 170 -11.12 -25.54 -7.32
C ALA A 170 -11.53 -24.06 -7.48
N ALA A 171 -12.21 -23.50 -6.49
CA ALA A 171 -12.67 -22.13 -6.57
C ALA A 171 -12.60 -21.39 -5.23
N PHE A 172 -12.57 -20.07 -5.32
CA PHE A 172 -12.86 -19.16 -4.23
C PHE A 172 -13.74 -17.99 -4.74
N TRP A 173 -14.36 -17.24 -3.84
CA TRP A 173 -15.15 -16.07 -4.20
C TRP A 173 -14.28 -14.82 -4.15
N LEU A 174 -14.15 -14.12 -5.29
CA LEU A 174 -13.54 -12.80 -5.39
C LEU A 174 -14.65 -11.76 -5.47
N ALA A 175 -14.67 -10.84 -4.52
CA ALA A 175 -15.66 -9.77 -4.45
C ALA A 175 -14.99 -8.39 -4.37
N GLY A 176 -15.69 -7.37 -4.84
CA GLY A 176 -15.35 -5.98 -4.65
C GLY A 176 -16.56 -5.17 -4.22
N VAL A 177 -16.36 -4.29 -3.26
CA VAL A 177 -17.40 -3.36 -2.81
C VAL A 177 -17.07 -1.94 -3.21
N ASP A 178 -18.12 -1.15 -3.37
CA ASP A 178 -18.01 0.28 -3.55
C ASP A 178 -17.52 0.98 -2.26
N ASP A 179 -17.22 2.28 -2.31
CA ASP A 179 -16.56 2.94 -1.19
C ASP A 179 -17.50 3.26 -0.02
N SER A 180 -17.00 2.96 1.17
CA SER A 180 -17.74 3.17 2.43
C SER A 180 -17.89 4.64 2.82
N MET A 181 -16.98 5.54 2.39
CA MET A 181 -17.07 6.97 2.74
C MET A 181 -18.16 7.69 1.98
N VAL A 182 -18.45 7.24 0.76
CA VAL A 182 -19.55 7.78 -0.03
C VAL A 182 -20.88 7.06 0.25
N GLY A 183 -20.86 6.04 1.11
CA GLY A 183 -22.07 5.35 1.57
C GLY A 183 -22.65 4.38 0.55
N LEU A 184 -21.90 3.95 -0.45
CA LEU A 184 -22.37 3.07 -1.54
C LEU A 184 -21.96 1.60 -1.35
N GLU A 185 -21.23 1.26 -0.28
CA GLU A 185 -20.79 -0.11 0.02
C GLU A 185 -21.95 -1.06 0.29
N ASP A 186 -22.02 -2.17 -0.45
CA ASP A 186 -22.93 -3.29 -0.20
C ASP A 186 -22.21 -4.64 -0.25
N ILE A 187 -21.77 -5.11 0.92
CA ILE A 187 -21.15 -6.44 1.06
C ILE A 187 -22.12 -7.56 0.74
N SER A 188 -23.42 -7.40 1.07
CA SER A 188 -24.42 -8.45 0.87
C SER A 188 -24.60 -8.72 -0.61
N LEU A 189 -24.66 -7.66 -1.41
CA LEU A 189 -24.75 -7.75 -2.86
C LEU A 189 -23.47 -8.37 -3.45
N ALA A 190 -22.29 -7.90 -3.03
CA ALA A 190 -20.99 -8.41 -3.49
C ALA A 190 -20.80 -9.92 -3.18
N LEU A 191 -21.44 -10.43 -2.16
CA LEU A 191 -21.35 -11.84 -1.73
C LEU A 191 -22.58 -12.68 -2.09
N ALA A 192 -23.56 -12.15 -2.83
CA ALA A 192 -24.84 -12.83 -3.08
C ALA A 192 -24.72 -14.21 -3.77
N GLY A 193 -23.64 -14.44 -4.54
CA GLY A 193 -23.39 -15.73 -5.20
C GLY A 193 -22.36 -16.61 -4.47
N ALA A 194 -21.81 -16.16 -3.33
CA ALA A 194 -20.82 -16.89 -2.57
C ALA A 194 -21.43 -18.02 -1.75
N ARG A 195 -20.80 -19.19 -1.73
CA ARG A 195 -21.20 -20.28 -0.83
C ARG A 195 -20.63 -20.05 0.57
N ASP A 196 -21.30 -20.61 1.58
CA ASP A 196 -20.87 -20.45 2.98
C ASP A 196 -19.52 -21.08 3.27
N ASP A 197 -19.23 -22.19 2.62
CA ASP A 197 -18.02 -23.01 2.81
C ASP A 197 -16.82 -22.54 2.01
N GLU A 198 -17.01 -21.67 0.99
CA GLU A 198 -15.90 -21.24 0.15
C GLU A 198 -15.10 -20.08 0.75
N MET A 199 -13.83 -20.01 0.39
CA MET A 199 -12.96 -18.89 0.75
C MET A 199 -13.44 -17.61 0.06
N LYS A 200 -13.47 -16.49 0.79
CA LYS A 200 -13.92 -15.19 0.30
C LYS A 200 -12.80 -14.15 0.39
N LEU A 201 -12.38 -13.65 -0.77
CA LEU A 201 -11.45 -12.53 -0.91
C LEU A 201 -12.25 -11.28 -1.28
N LEU A 202 -12.19 -10.25 -0.44
CA LEU A 202 -12.90 -8.99 -0.62
C LEU A 202 -11.92 -7.84 -0.91
N LEU A 203 -12.13 -7.14 -2.01
CA LEU A 203 -11.49 -5.87 -2.30
C LEU A 203 -12.39 -4.74 -1.78
N ALA A 204 -11.82 -3.84 -0.99
CA ALA A 204 -12.54 -2.69 -0.45
C ALA A 204 -11.55 -1.55 -0.19
N HIS A 205 -11.80 -0.37 -0.72
CA HIS A 205 -10.87 0.75 -0.54
C HIS A 205 -10.65 1.07 0.94
N ASN A 206 -11.72 1.28 1.70
CA ASN A 206 -11.64 1.75 3.08
C ASN A 206 -11.64 0.58 4.09
N PRO A 207 -10.63 0.47 4.98
CA PRO A 207 -10.54 -0.62 5.96
C PRO A 207 -11.63 -0.59 7.05
N ILE A 208 -12.47 0.43 7.11
CA ILE A 208 -13.63 0.48 8.02
C ILE A 208 -14.61 -0.66 7.76
N VAL A 209 -14.57 -1.25 6.56
CA VAL A 209 -15.34 -2.42 6.13
C VAL A 209 -15.15 -3.65 7.04
N LEU A 210 -14.00 -3.76 7.73
CA LEU A 210 -13.59 -4.97 8.46
C LEU A 210 -14.68 -5.56 9.36
N ARG A 211 -15.40 -4.72 10.12
CA ARG A 211 -16.46 -5.22 11.01
C ARG A 211 -17.62 -5.88 10.25
N ARG A 212 -17.93 -5.37 9.06
CA ARG A 212 -18.98 -5.94 8.19
C ARG A 212 -18.46 -7.20 7.53
N ALA A 213 -17.22 -7.20 7.06
CA ALA A 213 -16.55 -8.36 6.49
C ALA A 213 -16.48 -9.55 7.48
N VAL A 214 -16.20 -9.27 8.77
CA VAL A 214 -16.25 -10.31 9.84
C VAL A 214 -17.62 -10.93 9.95
N ARG A 215 -18.69 -10.13 9.98
CA ARG A 215 -20.08 -10.63 10.06
C ARG A 215 -20.49 -11.42 8.81
N ALA A 216 -19.94 -11.08 7.66
CA ALA A 216 -20.16 -11.75 6.39
C ALA A 216 -19.23 -12.96 6.16
N SER A 217 -18.43 -13.34 7.17
CA SER A 217 -17.51 -14.48 7.11
C SER A 217 -16.51 -14.38 5.93
N VAL A 218 -16.01 -13.18 5.65
CA VAL A 218 -14.94 -12.96 4.68
C VAL A 218 -13.62 -13.45 5.28
N ASP A 219 -12.76 -14.13 4.50
CA ASP A 219 -11.46 -14.63 4.97
C ASP A 219 -10.35 -13.60 4.88
N LEU A 220 -10.30 -12.88 3.77
CA LEU A 220 -9.29 -11.86 3.52
C LEU A 220 -9.90 -10.62 2.90
N VAL A 221 -9.57 -9.46 3.46
CA VAL A 221 -9.89 -8.15 2.92
C VAL A 221 -8.59 -7.48 2.46
N LEU A 222 -8.60 -6.86 1.28
CA LEU A 222 -7.53 -6.00 0.78
C LEU A 222 -8.03 -4.56 0.73
N SER A 223 -7.31 -3.65 1.40
CA SER A 223 -7.70 -2.24 1.52
C SER A 223 -6.51 -1.29 1.36
N GLY A 224 -6.79 -0.02 1.09
CA GLY A 224 -5.86 1.10 1.05
C GLY A 224 -6.32 2.25 1.94
N HIS A 225 -6.54 3.43 1.34
CA HIS A 225 -7.17 4.62 1.93
C HIS A 225 -6.38 5.36 3.01
N THR A 226 -5.65 4.66 3.83
CA THR A 226 -5.03 5.25 5.03
C THR A 226 -3.68 5.86 4.77
N HIS A 227 -3.06 5.58 3.63
CA HIS A 227 -1.69 5.93 3.28
C HIS A 227 -0.65 5.53 4.37
N GLY A 228 -0.99 4.55 5.21
CA GLY A 228 -0.20 4.19 6.39
C GLY A 228 -0.03 5.33 7.40
N GLY A 229 -0.89 6.37 7.30
CA GLY A 229 -0.81 7.62 8.05
C GLY A 229 0.05 8.69 7.38
N GLN A 230 0.60 8.42 6.19
CA GLN A 230 1.46 9.30 5.36
C GLN A 230 2.68 9.91 6.09
N VAL A 231 2.51 10.39 7.33
CA VAL A 231 3.56 10.81 8.25
C VAL A 231 3.46 9.99 9.52
N ALA A 232 4.37 9.01 9.67
CA ALA A 232 4.43 8.13 10.83
C ALA A 232 5.66 8.49 11.69
N ILE A 233 5.46 9.14 12.81
CA ILE A 233 6.53 9.44 13.76
C ILE A 233 6.94 8.14 14.46
N ARG A 234 8.22 7.74 14.36
CA ARG A 234 8.77 6.57 15.05
C ARG A 234 8.49 6.68 16.55
N GLY A 235 7.74 5.74 17.09
CA GLY A 235 7.44 5.67 18.52
C GLY A 235 5.95 5.70 18.88
N GLU A 236 5.05 5.94 17.94
CA GLU A 236 3.64 5.67 18.21
C GLU A 236 3.44 4.14 18.31
N ARG A 237 3.70 3.60 19.49
CA ARG A 237 3.13 2.30 19.90
C ARG A 237 1.64 2.41 19.65
N ALA A 238 1.07 1.39 19.02
CA ALA A 238 -0.34 1.28 18.75
C ALA A 238 -1.14 1.85 19.94
N THR A 239 -1.66 3.07 19.78
CA THR A 239 -2.47 3.68 20.83
C THR A 239 -3.71 2.81 21.00
N THR A 240 -4.21 2.69 22.22
CA THR A 240 -5.35 1.86 22.63
C THR A 240 -6.67 2.19 21.91
N ARG A 241 -6.69 3.13 20.96
CA ARG A 241 -7.88 3.48 20.17
C ARG A 241 -7.98 2.57 18.93
N PRO A 242 -9.06 1.78 18.78
CA PRO A 242 -9.24 0.83 17.67
C PRO A 242 -9.09 1.42 16.26
N ARG A 243 -9.45 2.70 16.07
CA ARG A 243 -9.36 3.40 14.78
C ARG A 243 -7.93 3.64 14.28
N LYS A 244 -6.93 3.71 15.18
CA LYS A 244 -5.52 3.89 14.80
C LYS A 244 -4.79 2.57 14.47
N ARG A 245 -5.42 1.42 14.65
CA ARG A 245 -4.80 0.10 14.43
C ARG A 245 -4.75 -0.34 12.96
N LEU A 246 -5.68 0.12 12.12
CA LEU A 246 -5.79 -0.31 10.73
C LEU A 246 -5.11 0.69 9.77
N LEU A 247 -3.91 1.16 10.09
CA LEU A 247 -3.21 2.11 9.24
C LEU A 247 -2.40 1.45 8.13
N LYS A 248 -1.81 0.28 8.40
CA LYS A 248 -0.99 -0.46 7.42
C LYS A 248 -0.73 -1.91 7.85
N GLY A 249 -0.46 -2.76 6.87
CA GLY A 249 -0.02 -4.14 7.08
C GLY A 249 -1.16 -5.12 7.38
N LEU A 250 -0.79 -6.31 7.83
CA LEU A 250 -1.71 -7.41 8.07
C LEU A 250 -2.27 -7.39 9.49
N TRP A 251 -3.59 -7.46 9.58
CA TRP A 251 -4.35 -7.52 10.84
C TRP A 251 -5.36 -8.66 10.81
N ARG A 252 -5.86 -9.05 11.99
CA ARG A 252 -6.87 -10.11 12.13
C ARG A 252 -7.94 -9.70 13.14
N GLN A 253 -9.20 -10.00 12.77
CA GLN A 253 -10.34 -9.92 13.70
C GLN A 253 -11.19 -11.17 13.52
N GLY A 254 -11.26 -12.02 14.54
CA GLY A 254 -11.88 -13.35 14.41
C GLY A 254 -11.13 -14.21 13.36
N ASN A 255 -11.89 -14.76 12.43
CA ASN A 255 -11.35 -15.53 11.32
C ASN A 255 -10.98 -14.66 10.10
N THR A 256 -11.41 -13.41 10.06
CA THR A 256 -11.14 -12.47 8.97
C THR A 256 -9.77 -11.82 9.13
N GLN A 257 -8.99 -11.84 8.08
CA GLN A 257 -7.75 -11.07 7.98
C GLN A 257 -7.97 -9.86 7.07
N ILE A 258 -7.26 -8.78 7.32
CA ILE A 258 -7.24 -7.60 6.46
C ILE A 258 -5.79 -7.17 6.24
N TYR A 259 -5.45 -6.90 4.98
CA TYR A 259 -4.19 -6.25 4.64
C TYR A 259 -4.48 -4.82 4.17
N VAL A 260 -3.84 -3.84 4.80
CA VAL A 260 -3.97 -2.43 4.47
C VAL A 260 -2.67 -1.95 3.84
N ASN A 261 -2.74 -1.61 2.54
CA ASN A 261 -1.65 -1.10 1.74
C ASN A 261 -1.40 0.40 2.05
N ARG A 262 -0.15 0.85 2.00
CA ARG A 262 0.23 2.24 2.25
C ARG A 262 0.00 3.18 1.07
N GLY A 263 -0.40 2.65 -0.08
CA GLY A 263 -0.61 3.41 -1.30
C GLY A 263 0.69 3.83 -2.01
N LEU A 264 0.54 4.19 -3.26
CA LEU A 264 1.63 4.65 -4.14
C LEU A 264 1.81 6.17 -4.09
N GLY A 265 0.71 6.92 -4.20
CA GLY A 265 0.69 8.38 -4.25
C GLY A 265 0.70 9.07 -2.90
N THR A 266 0.48 10.36 -2.92
CA THR A 266 0.34 11.21 -1.73
C THR A 266 -0.94 12.02 -1.80
N VAL A 267 -1.52 12.33 -0.63
CA VAL A 267 -2.73 13.15 -0.51
C VAL A 267 -2.37 14.50 0.12
N VAL A 268 -2.96 15.59 -0.40
CA VAL A 268 -2.82 16.96 0.08
C VAL A 268 -1.42 17.56 -0.10
N LEU A 269 -0.39 16.90 0.39
CA LEU A 269 1.01 17.33 0.30
C LEU A 269 1.91 16.22 -0.21
N PRO A 270 2.93 16.51 -1.05
CA PRO A 270 3.86 15.53 -1.59
C PRO A 270 4.92 15.11 -0.56
N ILE A 271 4.50 14.70 0.62
CA ILE A 271 5.40 14.29 1.71
C ILE A 271 4.99 12.92 2.25
N ARG A 272 5.99 12.10 2.57
CA ARG A 272 5.85 10.88 3.38
C ARG A 272 7.00 10.82 4.39
N TYR A 273 6.75 10.32 5.58
CA TYR A 273 7.79 10.14 6.58
C TYR A 273 7.54 8.88 7.41
N GLY A 274 8.46 7.92 7.37
CA GLY A 274 8.32 6.60 8.01
C GLY A 274 7.21 5.74 7.37
N CYS A 275 6.81 6.08 6.14
CA CYS A 275 5.72 5.44 5.43
C CYS A 275 5.90 5.52 3.90
N PRO A 276 6.97 4.90 3.34
CA PRO A 276 7.25 4.94 1.91
C PRO A 276 6.12 4.29 1.10
N PRO A 277 5.98 4.67 -0.20
CA PRO A 277 5.05 4.02 -1.13
C PRO A 277 5.25 2.51 -1.18
N GLU A 278 4.16 1.77 -1.39
CA GLU A 278 4.16 0.32 -1.28
C GLU A 278 3.48 -0.38 -2.45
N ILE A 279 4.16 -1.41 -2.97
CA ILE A 279 3.54 -2.51 -3.71
C ILE A 279 3.55 -3.72 -2.78
N SER A 280 2.40 -4.37 -2.58
CA SER A 280 2.34 -5.56 -1.73
C SER A 280 2.28 -6.82 -2.58
N LEU A 281 3.20 -7.75 -2.35
CA LEU A 281 3.14 -9.11 -2.84
C LEU A 281 2.60 -10.02 -1.73
N LEU A 282 1.36 -10.46 -1.90
CA LEU A 282 0.65 -11.30 -0.94
C LEU A 282 0.61 -12.74 -1.48
N GLU A 283 1.32 -13.64 -0.83
CA GLU A 283 1.34 -15.06 -1.15
C GLU A 283 0.31 -15.77 -0.28
N LEU A 284 -0.78 -16.23 -0.88
CA LEU A 284 -1.83 -16.95 -0.16
C LEU A 284 -1.39 -18.38 0.10
N ARG A 285 -1.57 -18.85 1.34
CA ARG A 285 -1.16 -20.20 1.77
C ARG A 285 -2.35 -20.94 2.37
N SER A 286 -2.58 -22.16 1.89
CA SER A 286 -3.54 -23.06 2.53
C SER A 286 -2.97 -23.60 3.87
N LYS A 287 -3.85 -23.87 4.83
CA LYS A 287 -3.46 -24.57 6.05
C LYS A 287 -3.34 -26.05 5.84
#